data_6463dbdf81ede4994b5a6678e0739355
#
_entry.id   6463dbdf81ede4994b5a6678e0739355
#
_cell.length_a   1.000
_cell.length_b   1.000
_cell.length_c   1.000
_cell.angle_alpha   90.00
_cell.angle_beta   90.00
_cell.angle_gamma   90.00
#
_symmetry.space_group_name_H-M   'P 1'
#
loop_
_entity.id
_entity.type
_entity.pdbx_description
1 polymer ?
#
loop_
_entity_poly.entity_id
_entity_poly.type
_entity_poly.pdbx_seq_one_letter_code
_entity_poly.pdbx_strand_id
1 'polypeptide(L)'
;MANCRLIDLSAWTKTGEGGNGVTYENPEQPDVLLKVNKAGLNSLETVKSEYDLSTSVAALGVSTPGMKEIVRVGDAYATIMERIKDKKSIFRICHDEPERIEEMARLFCKLGKELWATPCNTSAFPSRKKTALEGLEASLYFGKKFVETLRTFIEAVPESTGCVHGDFHPGNVIVSGDKYFWIDLGRFSWGNPMFDIGHMYLSCIVYASQKQVQNIFHMNEKQLNLFWDAFATAYTGKKDHAEFDREAARFGAADLAVRAYYQKPSILHKVFFRIIMNRLIKHFEK
;
A
#
# COMPACT_ATOMS: atom_id res chain seq x y z
N MET A 1 14.43 -19.04 23.48
CA MET A 1 14.64 -17.72 22.82
C MET A 1 15.28 -18.00 21.48
N ALA A 2 14.76 -17.47 20.40
CA ALA A 2 15.39 -17.63 19.08
C ALA A 2 16.81 -17.04 19.15
N ASN A 3 17.80 -17.83 18.75
CA ASN A 3 19.20 -17.42 18.80
C ASN A 3 19.52 -16.50 17.61
N CYS A 4 18.96 -15.28 17.62
CA CYS A 4 19.18 -14.30 16.57
C CYS A 4 20.56 -13.65 16.74
N ARG A 5 21.31 -13.51 15.65
CA ARG A 5 22.61 -12.85 15.63
C ARG A 5 22.48 -11.39 16.10
N LEU A 6 23.38 -10.98 16.99
CA LEU A 6 23.46 -9.58 17.44
C LEU A 6 24.27 -8.77 16.45
N ILE A 7 23.74 -7.63 16.06
CA ILE A 7 24.40 -6.66 15.18
C ILE A 7 24.90 -5.48 16.02
N ASP A 8 26.17 -5.15 15.85
CA ASP A 8 26.76 -3.89 16.30
C ASP A 8 26.56 -2.83 15.20
N LEU A 9 25.90 -1.73 15.53
CA LEU A 9 25.66 -0.63 14.60
C LEU A 9 26.89 0.23 14.29
N SER A 10 28.03 0.04 14.95
CA SER A 10 29.25 0.85 14.73
C SER A 10 29.76 0.80 13.28
N ALA A 11 29.52 -0.32 12.58
CA ALA A 11 29.87 -0.50 11.15
C ALA A 11 28.72 -0.12 10.20
N TRP A 12 27.59 0.40 10.69
CA TRP A 12 26.41 0.68 9.89
C TRP A 12 26.08 2.18 9.88
N THR A 13 25.78 2.71 8.71
CA THR A 13 25.40 4.12 8.51
C THR A 13 23.89 4.22 8.29
N LYS A 14 23.20 5.08 9.03
CA LYS A 14 21.78 5.38 8.81
C LYS A 14 21.59 6.00 7.42
N THR A 15 20.67 5.42 6.64
CA THR A 15 20.38 5.87 5.27
C THR A 15 18.94 6.29 5.04
N GLY A 16 18.04 5.94 5.95
CA GLY A 16 16.65 6.34 5.84
C GLY A 16 15.87 6.17 7.13
N GLU A 17 14.75 6.87 7.21
CA GLU A 17 13.77 6.73 8.29
C GLU A 17 12.37 6.84 7.70
N GLY A 18 11.54 5.84 7.98
CA GLY A 18 10.14 5.78 7.58
C GLY A 18 9.18 5.69 8.75
N GLY A 19 7.90 5.48 8.47
CA GLY A 19 6.84 5.32 9.48
C GLY A 19 7.13 4.19 10.47
N ASN A 20 7.61 3.04 9.96
CA ASN A 20 7.73 1.80 10.72
C ASN A 20 9.15 1.50 11.22
N GLY A 21 10.19 2.18 10.72
CA GLY A 21 11.56 1.84 11.08
C GLY A 21 12.62 2.76 10.52
N VAL A 22 13.86 2.44 10.84
CA VAL A 22 15.08 3.11 10.39
C VAL A 22 15.91 2.10 9.59
N THR A 23 16.48 2.54 8.46
CA THR A 23 17.32 1.71 7.61
C THR A 23 18.79 2.12 7.72
N TYR A 24 19.65 1.10 7.67
CA TYR A 24 21.09 1.25 7.76
C TYR A 24 21.79 0.46 6.66
N GLU A 25 22.92 0.98 6.19
CA GLU A 25 23.82 0.35 5.22
C GLU A 25 25.19 0.11 5.84
N ASN A 26 25.83 -0.98 5.39
CA ASN A 26 27.19 -1.32 5.78
C ASN A 26 28.06 -1.40 4.51
N PRO A 27 29.14 -0.59 4.39
CA PRO A 27 30.03 -0.60 3.24
C PRO A 27 30.69 -1.97 2.97
N GLU A 28 30.91 -2.78 4.02
CA GLU A 28 31.47 -4.13 3.89
C GLU A 28 30.44 -5.16 3.39
N GLN A 29 29.15 -4.80 3.44
CA GLN A 29 28.03 -5.64 3.00
C GLN A 29 27.12 -4.85 2.04
N PRO A 30 27.60 -4.44 0.86
CA PRO A 30 26.91 -3.46 0.01
C PRO A 30 25.60 -3.94 -0.60
N ASP A 31 25.30 -5.24 -0.52
CA ASP A 31 24.10 -5.86 -1.11
C ASP A 31 22.99 -6.13 -0.06
N VAL A 32 23.19 -5.64 1.16
CA VAL A 32 22.17 -5.79 2.21
C VAL A 32 21.79 -4.45 2.85
N LEU A 33 20.56 -4.39 3.32
CA LEU A 33 19.98 -3.31 4.11
C LEU A 33 19.54 -3.88 5.45
N LEU A 34 19.91 -3.22 6.54
CA LEU A 34 19.38 -3.53 7.87
C LEU A 34 18.21 -2.58 8.15
N LYS A 35 17.04 -3.14 8.42
CA LYS A 35 15.85 -2.41 8.87
C LYS A 35 15.60 -2.68 10.34
N VAL A 36 15.70 -1.64 11.17
CA VAL A 36 15.38 -1.68 12.59
C VAL A 36 14.00 -1.06 12.80
N ASN A 37 13.05 -1.84 13.26
CA ASN A 37 11.69 -1.37 13.48
C ASN A 37 11.63 -0.43 14.71
N LYS A 38 10.72 0.56 14.67
CA LYS A 38 10.49 1.51 15.77
C LYS A 38 9.95 0.79 17.02
N ALA A 39 10.09 1.44 18.16
CA ALA A 39 9.54 0.96 19.43
C ALA A 39 8.04 0.64 19.28
N GLY A 40 7.63 -0.51 19.84
CA GLY A 40 6.27 -1.05 19.67
C GLY A 40 6.08 -1.94 18.42
N LEU A 41 7.00 -1.88 17.44
CA LEU A 41 7.00 -2.73 16.24
C LEU A 41 8.25 -3.62 16.15
N ASN A 42 9.08 -3.63 17.16
CA ASN A 42 10.39 -4.27 17.21
C ASN A 42 10.44 -5.57 18.04
N SER A 43 9.28 -6.16 18.33
CA SER A 43 9.21 -7.49 18.94
C SER A 43 9.57 -8.58 17.92
N LEU A 44 10.03 -9.75 18.39
CA LEU A 44 10.29 -10.89 17.52
C LEU A 44 9.04 -11.29 16.72
N GLU A 45 7.88 -11.30 17.35
CA GLU A 45 6.60 -11.66 16.72
C GLU A 45 6.28 -10.74 15.54
N THR A 46 6.39 -9.41 15.74
CA THR A 46 6.09 -8.42 14.70
C THR A 46 7.09 -8.51 13.55
N VAL A 47 8.40 -8.58 13.86
CA VAL A 47 9.44 -8.65 12.83
C VAL A 47 9.36 -9.96 12.07
N LYS A 48 9.07 -11.08 12.75
CA LYS A 48 8.89 -12.37 12.11
C LYS A 48 7.66 -12.39 11.21
N SER A 49 6.55 -11.79 11.63
CA SER A 49 5.34 -11.68 10.80
C SER A 49 5.61 -10.90 9.51
N GLU A 50 6.34 -9.78 9.59
CA GLU A 50 6.75 -9.01 8.39
C GLU A 50 7.68 -9.81 7.48
N TYR A 51 8.65 -10.52 8.06
CA TYR A 51 9.59 -11.37 7.34
C TYR A 51 8.87 -12.51 6.60
N ASP A 52 8.02 -13.26 7.31
CA ASP A 52 7.27 -14.39 6.77
C ASP A 52 6.30 -13.93 5.65
N LEU A 53 5.63 -12.80 5.86
CA LEU A 53 4.73 -12.19 4.86
C LEU A 53 5.49 -11.87 3.58
N SER A 54 6.59 -11.10 3.68
CA SER A 54 7.37 -10.69 2.51
C SER A 54 7.96 -11.90 1.77
N THR A 55 8.44 -12.91 2.50
CA THR A 55 8.94 -14.16 1.93
C THR A 55 7.83 -14.93 1.21
N SER A 56 6.63 -14.99 1.81
CA SER A 56 5.47 -15.66 1.21
C SER A 56 4.98 -14.94 -0.06
N VAL A 57 5.02 -13.61 -0.08
CA VAL A 57 4.67 -12.82 -1.28
C VAL A 57 5.70 -13.05 -2.39
N ALA A 58 7.01 -13.06 -2.07
CA ALA A 58 8.06 -13.38 -3.04
C ALA A 58 7.88 -14.78 -3.64
N ALA A 59 7.45 -15.76 -2.85
CA ALA A 59 7.19 -17.12 -3.30
C ALA A 59 6.03 -17.23 -4.31
N LEU A 60 5.12 -16.25 -4.38
CA LEU A 60 4.09 -16.14 -5.42
C LEU A 60 4.64 -15.62 -6.76
N GLY A 61 5.91 -15.21 -6.82
CA GLY A 61 6.51 -14.57 -7.99
C GLY A 61 6.33 -13.05 -8.03
N VAL A 62 5.78 -12.44 -6.98
CA VAL A 62 5.69 -10.98 -6.86
C VAL A 62 7.07 -10.43 -6.52
N SER A 63 7.57 -9.50 -7.35
CA SER A 63 8.87 -8.88 -7.14
C SER A 63 8.84 -7.98 -5.91
N THR A 64 9.62 -8.34 -4.88
CA THR A 64 9.79 -7.60 -3.62
C THR A 64 11.23 -7.79 -3.13
N PRO A 65 11.80 -6.85 -2.35
CA PRO A 65 13.15 -7.02 -1.80
C PRO A 65 13.26 -8.31 -0.99
N GLY A 66 14.30 -9.12 -1.30
CA GLY A 66 14.49 -10.43 -0.68
C GLY A 66 14.78 -10.31 0.82
N MET A 67 14.05 -11.04 1.65
CA MET A 67 14.32 -11.17 3.08
C MET A 67 15.46 -12.16 3.31
N LYS A 68 16.46 -11.82 4.16
CA LYS A 68 17.63 -12.65 4.39
C LYS A 68 17.69 -13.24 5.79
N GLU A 69 17.55 -12.40 6.83
CA GLU A 69 17.75 -12.84 8.20
C GLU A 69 17.00 -11.95 9.19
N ILE A 70 16.49 -12.54 10.28
CA ILE A 70 16.04 -11.79 11.45
C ILE A 70 17.20 -11.72 12.45
N VAL A 71 17.55 -10.51 12.88
CA VAL A 71 18.69 -10.21 13.75
C VAL A 71 18.26 -9.40 14.96
N ARG A 72 19.18 -9.13 15.88
CA ARG A 72 18.99 -8.21 16.99
C ARG A 72 19.92 -7.00 16.90
N VAL A 73 19.40 -5.85 17.31
CA VAL A 73 20.14 -4.60 17.51
C VAL A 73 19.84 -4.12 18.93
N GLY A 74 20.75 -4.37 19.87
CA GLY A 74 20.45 -4.22 21.30
C GLY A 74 19.29 -5.13 21.71
N ASP A 75 18.23 -4.55 22.26
CA ASP A 75 17.01 -5.28 22.66
C ASP A 75 15.96 -5.35 21.56
N ALA A 76 16.12 -4.64 20.44
CA ALA A 76 15.19 -4.64 19.31
C ALA A 76 15.48 -5.81 18.36
N TYR A 77 14.42 -6.39 17.80
CA TYR A 77 14.54 -7.25 16.62
C TYR A 77 14.51 -6.41 15.35
N ALA A 78 15.23 -6.87 14.35
CA ALA A 78 15.47 -6.18 13.07
C ALA A 78 15.56 -7.19 11.94
N THR A 79 15.51 -6.71 10.70
CA THR A 79 15.60 -7.57 9.50
C THR A 79 16.76 -7.14 8.62
N ILE A 80 17.58 -8.10 8.20
CA ILE A 80 18.48 -7.94 7.07
C ILE A 80 17.74 -8.37 5.81
N MET A 81 17.74 -7.49 4.81
CA MET A 81 17.06 -7.69 3.54
C MET A 81 17.94 -7.28 2.36
N GLU A 82 17.53 -7.60 1.15
CA GLU A 82 18.19 -7.16 -0.07
C GLU A 82 18.22 -5.62 -0.15
N ARG A 83 19.39 -5.08 -0.47
CA ARG A 83 19.54 -3.66 -0.76
C ARG A 83 19.30 -3.40 -2.24
N ILE A 84 18.26 -2.66 -2.54
CA ILE A 84 18.02 -2.18 -3.90
C ILE A 84 18.85 -0.91 -4.12
N LYS A 85 19.83 -1.00 -5.03
CA LYS A 85 20.72 0.13 -5.37
C LYS A 85 20.04 1.09 -6.35
N ASP A 86 20.46 2.34 -6.37
CA ASP A 86 20.01 3.39 -7.32
C ASP A 86 18.48 3.47 -7.45
N LYS A 87 17.81 3.29 -6.32
CA LYS A 87 16.35 3.17 -6.24
C LYS A 87 15.67 4.52 -6.14
N LYS A 88 14.55 4.65 -6.86
CA LYS A 88 13.54 5.71 -6.64
C LYS A 88 12.15 5.09 -6.60
N SER A 89 11.25 5.60 -5.76
CA SER A 89 9.83 5.25 -5.91
C SER A 89 9.26 5.94 -7.14
N ILE A 90 8.17 5.39 -7.70
CA ILE A 90 7.49 6.02 -8.84
C ILE A 90 7.08 7.46 -8.51
N PHE A 91 6.55 7.74 -7.32
CA PHE A 91 6.25 9.11 -6.91
C PHE A 91 7.48 10.02 -6.85
N ARG A 92 8.63 9.48 -6.43
CA ARG A 92 9.86 10.25 -6.42
C ARG A 92 10.35 10.57 -7.83
N ILE A 93 10.19 9.67 -8.79
CA ILE A 93 10.48 9.94 -10.21
C ILE A 93 9.54 11.04 -10.71
N CYS A 94 8.23 10.96 -10.43
CA CYS A 94 7.27 11.98 -10.82
C CYS A 94 7.55 13.36 -10.19
N HIS A 95 8.13 13.40 -8.99
CA HIS A 95 8.55 14.64 -8.34
C HIS A 95 9.77 15.26 -9.02
N ASP A 96 10.81 14.44 -9.25
CA ASP A 96 12.08 14.88 -9.81
C ASP A 96 11.95 15.22 -11.32
N GLU A 97 11.05 14.53 -12.05
CA GLU A 97 10.86 14.57 -13.49
C GLU A 97 9.33 14.65 -13.80
N PRO A 98 8.68 15.81 -13.58
CA PRO A 98 7.22 15.95 -13.67
C PRO A 98 6.64 15.65 -15.07
N GLU A 99 7.43 15.80 -16.12
CA GLU A 99 7.07 15.48 -17.50
C GLU A 99 6.86 13.96 -17.72
N ARG A 100 7.36 13.12 -16.83
CA ARG A 100 7.19 11.67 -16.87
C ARG A 100 5.97 11.13 -16.13
N ILE A 101 5.15 11.99 -15.55
CA ILE A 101 3.99 11.56 -14.76
C ILE A 101 3.10 10.58 -15.53
N GLU A 102 2.77 10.88 -16.79
CA GLU A 102 1.92 9.99 -17.60
C GLU A 102 2.62 8.65 -17.94
N GLU A 103 3.94 8.70 -18.23
CA GLU A 103 4.73 7.49 -18.47
C GLU A 103 4.71 6.58 -17.22
N MET A 104 4.95 7.17 -16.06
CA MET A 104 4.98 6.46 -14.79
C MET A 104 3.59 5.93 -14.38
N ALA A 105 2.53 6.65 -14.71
CA ALA A 105 1.16 6.19 -14.48
C ALA A 105 0.81 4.97 -15.36
N ARG A 106 1.22 4.98 -16.63
CA ARG A 106 1.08 3.82 -17.53
C ARG A 106 1.89 2.61 -17.05
N LEU A 107 3.13 2.85 -16.61
CA LEU A 107 3.96 1.80 -16.00
C LEU A 107 3.30 1.22 -14.76
N PHE A 108 2.82 2.07 -13.85
CA PHE A 108 2.16 1.64 -12.61
C PHE A 108 0.88 0.83 -12.90
N CYS A 109 0.10 1.23 -13.91
CA CYS A 109 -1.05 0.46 -14.38
C CYS A 109 -0.64 -0.94 -14.88
N LYS A 110 0.43 -1.03 -15.67
CA LYS A 110 0.98 -2.32 -16.15
C LYS A 110 1.37 -3.21 -14.97
N LEU A 111 2.16 -2.69 -14.03
CA LEU A 111 2.60 -3.43 -12.84
C LEU A 111 1.43 -3.87 -11.95
N GLY A 112 0.40 -3.03 -11.81
CA GLY A 112 -0.84 -3.40 -11.13
C GLY A 112 -1.55 -4.56 -11.82
N LYS A 113 -1.70 -4.52 -13.15
CA LYS A 113 -2.31 -5.63 -13.92
C LYS A 113 -1.53 -6.94 -13.77
N GLU A 114 -0.20 -6.90 -13.75
CA GLU A 114 0.66 -8.06 -13.51
C GLU A 114 0.46 -8.62 -12.09
N LEU A 115 0.44 -7.76 -11.07
CA LEU A 115 0.17 -8.15 -9.69
C LEU A 115 -1.19 -8.83 -9.55
N TRP A 116 -2.26 -8.24 -10.08
CA TRP A 116 -3.62 -8.75 -9.97
C TRP A 116 -3.86 -10.03 -10.78
N ALA A 117 -3.06 -10.26 -11.83
CA ALA A 117 -3.08 -11.50 -12.60
C ALA A 117 -2.33 -12.64 -11.89
N THR A 118 -1.50 -12.33 -10.89
CA THR A 118 -0.76 -13.35 -10.12
C THR A 118 -1.73 -14.09 -9.19
N PRO A 119 -1.88 -15.44 -9.31
CA PRO A 119 -2.71 -16.21 -8.41
C PRO A 119 -2.20 -16.12 -6.97
N CYS A 120 -3.07 -15.81 -6.04
CA CYS A 120 -2.73 -15.73 -4.62
C CYS A 120 -3.06 -17.05 -3.91
N ASN A 121 -2.24 -17.43 -2.91
CA ASN A 121 -2.56 -18.53 -2.02
C ASN A 121 -3.63 -18.10 -1.01
N THR A 122 -4.89 -18.41 -1.30
CA THR A 122 -6.05 -18.00 -0.49
C THR A 122 -6.11 -18.62 0.91
N SER A 123 -5.33 -19.68 1.17
CA SER A 123 -5.21 -20.27 2.51
C SER A 123 -4.14 -19.58 3.37
N ALA A 124 -3.15 -18.91 2.74
CA ALA A 124 -2.06 -18.24 3.43
C ALA A 124 -2.31 -16.73 3.62
N PHE A 125 -3.12 -16.12 2.78
CA PHE A 125 -3.40 -14.69 2.79
C PHE A 125 -4.88 -14.40 3.05
N PRO A 126 -5.21 -13.25 3.69
CA PRO A 126 -6.59 -12.87 3.97
C PRO A 126 -7.35 -12.49 2.69
N SER A 127 -8.67 -12.65 2.71
CA SER A 127 -9.58 -12.10 1.70
C SER A 127 -9.76 -10.59 1.91
N ARG A 128 -9.52 -9.79 0.88
CA ARG A 128 -9.76 -8.34 0.95
C ARG A 128 -11.23 -8.01 1.16
N LYS A 129 -12.12 -8.74 0.51
CA LYS A 129 -13.57 -8.62 0.68
C LYS A 129 -13.99 -8.92 2.12
N LYS A 130 -13.50 -10.01 2.70
CA LYS A 130 -13.79 -10.37 4.10
C LYS A 130 -13.27 -9.30 5.06
N THR A 131 -12.03 -8.83 4.88
CA THR A 131 -11.47 -7.74 5.69
C THR A 131 -12.30 -6.46 5.61
N ALA A 132 -12.84 -6.12 4.43
CA ALA A 132 -13.71 -4.96 4.26
C ALA A 132 -15.04 -5.13 5.02
N LEU A 133 -15.65 -6.32 4.98
CA LEU A 133 -16.88 -6.63 5.71
C LEU A 133 -16.68 -6.58 7.23
N GLU A 134 -15.58 -7.16 7.73
CA GLU A 134 -15.19 -7.09 9.14
C GLU A 134 -14.94 -5.64 9.59
N GLY A 135 -14.32 -4.84 8.72
CA GLY A 135 -14.09 -3.41 8.96
C GLY A 135 -15.38 -2.59 9.09
N LEU A 136 -16.47 -3.00 8.45
CA LEU A 136 -17.77 -2.34 8.58
C LEU A 136 -18.30 -2.38 10.01
N GLU A 137 -18.05 -3.44 10.77
CA GLU A 137 -18.47 -3.54 12.17
C GLU A 137 -17.77 -2.49 13.05
N ALA A 138 -16.48 -2.22 12.76
CA ALA A 138 -15.72 -1.16 13.40
C ALA A 138 -16.06 0.25 12.89
N SER A 139 -16.85 0.36 11.82
CA SER A 139 -17.14 1.59 11.08
C SER A 139 -18.52 2.20 11.37
N LEU A 140 -19.21 1.77 12.42
CA LEU A 140 -20.55 2.26 12.80
C LEU A 140 -20.63 3.78 13.00
N TYR A 141 -19.49 4.44 13.23
CA TYR A 141 -19.41 5.90 13.32
C TYR A 141 -19.69 6.61 11.97
N PHE A 142 -19.69 5.91 10.84
CA PHE A 142 -20.19 6.44 9.57
C PHE A 142 -21.72 6.60 9.54
N GLY A 143 -22.45 5.88 10.40
CA GLY A 143 -23.90 5.83 10.44
C GLY A 143 -24.46 4.58 9.77
N LYS A 144 -25.56 4.07 10.29
CA LYS A 144 -26.16 2.78 9.87
C LYS A 144 -26.42 2.70 8.37
N LYS A 145 -27.06 3.73 7.79
CA LYS A 145 -27.37 3.78 6.34
C LYS A 145 -26.14 3.58 5.47
N PHE A 146 -25.01 4.24 5.81
CA PHE A 146 -23.78 4.11 5.05
C PHE A 146 -23.19 2.71 5.18
N VAL A 147 -23.18 2.15 6.38
CA VAL A 147 -22.66 0.80 6.63
C VAL A 147 -23.50 -0.23 5.86
N GLU A 148 -24.83 -0.11 5.84
CA GLU A 148 -25.72 -1.00 5.07
C GLU A 148 -25.49 -0.86 3.55
N THR A 149 -25.38 0.37 3.03
CA THR A 149 -25.07 0.60 1.61
C THR A 149 -23.74 -0.04 1.22
N LEU A 150 -22.69 0.16 2.03
CA LEU A 150 -21.38 -0.43 1.77
C LEU A 150 -21.41 -1.94 1.90
N ARG A 151 -22.12 -2.50 2.88
CA ARG A 151 -22.27 -3.95 3.04
C ARG A 151 -22.88 -4.57 1.79
N THR A 152 -24.02 -4.05 1.33
CA THR A 152 -24.69 -4.52 0.12
C THR A 152 -23.76 -4.45 -1.10
N PHE A 153 -23.02 -3.35 -1.23
CA PHE A 153 -22.05 -3.18 -2.31
C PHE A 153 -20.93 -4.22 -2.22
N ILE A 154 -20.25 -4.32 -1.06
CA ILE A 154 -19.11 -5.22 -0.89
C ILE A 154 -19.54 -6.69 -1.06
N GLU A 155 -20.69 -7.10 -0.55
CA GLU A 155 -21.24 -8.45 -0.70
C GLU A 155 -21.48 -8.80 -2.17
N ALA A 156 -21.92 -7.83 -2.98
CA ALA A 156 -22.13 -8.01 -4.42
C ALA A 156 -20.83 -8.04 -5.26
N VAL A 157 -19.68 -7.65 -4.71
CA VAL A 157 -18.39 -7.69 -5.44
C VAL A 157 -18.05 -9.14 -5.76
N PRO A 158 -17.79 -9.47 -7.06
CA PRO A 158 -17.36 -10.81 -7.45
C PRO A 158 -16.07 -11.22 -6.75
N GLU A 159 -15.97 -12.48 -6.36
CA GLU A 159 -14.73 -13.05 -5.83
C GLU A 159 -13.66 -13.14 -6.93
N SER A 160 -12.43 -12.90 -6.53
CA SER A 160 -11.22 -13.05 -7.35
C SER A 160 -10.11 -13.57 -6.47
N THR A 161 -9.27 -14.45 -6.98
CA THR A 161 -8.13 -15.03 -6.27
C THR A 161 -6.80 -14.39 -6.67
N GLY A 162 -6.82 -13.29 -7.40
CA GLY A 162 -5.63 -12.51 -7.73
C GLY A 162 -5.04 -11.80 -6.50
N CYS A 163 -3.75 -11.54 -6.55
CA CYS A 163 -3.07 -10.77 -5.51
C CYS A 163 -3.56 -9.33 -5.47
N VAL A 164 -3.71 -8.77 -4.28
CA VAL A 164 -4.08 -7.38 -4.00
C VAL A 164 -3.07 -6.81 -3.01
N HIS A 165 -2.47 -5.67 -3.34
CA HIS A 165 -1.44 -5.04 -2.49
C HIS A 165 -2.01 -4.54 -1.15
N GLY A 166 -3.19 -3.94 -1.21
CA GLY A 166 -3.90 -3.43 -0.04
C GLY A 166 -3.47 -2.04 0.43
N ASP A 167 -2.33 -1.55 -0.04
CA ASP A 167 -1.85 -0.16 0.11
C ASP A 167 -1.31 0.34 -1.25
N PHE A 168 -2.15 0.22 -2.27
CA PHE A 168 -1.79 0.37 -3.67
C PHE A 168 -1.64 1.84 -4.05
N HIS A 169 -0.40 2.32 -4.04
CA HIS A 169 -0.05 3.65 -4.53
C HIS A 169 1.39 3.67 -5.09
N PRO A 170 1.72 4.62 -6.00
CA PRO A 170 3.01 4.65 -6.69
C PRO A 170 4.24 4.83 -5.78
N GLY A 171 4.05 5.27 -4.54
CA GLY A 171 5.11 5.33 -3.52
C GLY A 171 5.59 3.94 -3.07
N ASN A 172 4.76 2.90 -3.25
CA ASN A 172 5.05 1.52 -2.86
C ASN A 172 5.63 0.68 -4.00
N VAL A 173 6.02 1.32 -5.11
CA VAL A 173 6.83 0.70 -6.17
C VAL A 173 8.18 1.37 -6.25
N ILE A 174 9.23 0.58 -6.03
CA ILE A 174 10.62 1.00 -6.19
C ILE A 174 11.10 0.60 -7.59
N VAL A 175 11.70 1.54 -8.29
CA VAL A 175 12.33 1.37 -9.60
C VAL A 175 13.84 1.41 -9.43
N SER A 176 14.55 0.45 -10.04
CA SER A 176 16.00 0.39 -10.09
C SER A 176 16.43 -0.19 -11.45
N GLY A 177 16.89 0.67 -12.37
CA GLY A 177 17.08 0.30 -13.75
C GLY A 177 15.80 -0.25 -14.38
N ASP A 178 15.86 -1.46 -14.93
CA ASP A 178 14.70 -2.14 -15.54
C ASP A 178 13.90 -3.01 -14.54
N LYS A 179 14.26 -2.98 -13.25
CA LYS A 179 13.63 -3.79 -12.22
C LYS A 179 12.63 -2.97 -11.39
N TYR A 180 11.59 -3.64 -10.92
CA TYR A 180 10.53 -3.07 -10.10
C TYR A 180 10.31 -3.94 -8.88
N PHE A 181 10.09 -3.30 -7.72
CA PHE A 181 9.90 -4.01 -6.46
C PHE A 181 8.71 -3.40 -5.72
N TRP A 182 7.75 -4.24 -5.35
CA TRP A 182 6.70 -3.86 -4.43
C TRP A 182 7.23 -3.84 -3.00
N ILE A 183 6.88 -2.81 -2.24
CA ILE A 183 7.25 -2.65 -0.84
C ILE A 183 6.01 -2.34 0.00
N ASP A 184 6.14 -2.40 1.32
CA ASP A 184 5.06 -2.13 2.28
C ASP A 184 3.85 -3.08 2.13
N LEU A 185 4.15 -4.38 2.18
CA LEU A 185 3.21 -5.48 1.94
C LEU A 185 2.29 -5.79 3.13
N GLY A 186 2.31 -4.98 4.20
CA GLY A 186 1.58 -5.26 5.45
C GLY A 186 0.06 -5.46 5.33
N ARG A 187 -0.52 -5.14 4.16
CA ARG A 187 -1.95 -5.32 3.85
C ARG A 187 -2.19 -6.26 2.67
N PHE A 188 -1.16 -6.98 2.26
CA PHE A 188 -1.25 -7.90 1.14
C PHE A 188 -2.34 -8.95 1.37
N SER A 189 -3.12 -9.22 0.34
CA SER A 189 -4.32 -10.05 0.43
C SER A 189 -4.66 -10.60 -0.96
N TRP A 190 -5.75 -11.34 -1.07
CA TRP A 190 -6.35 -11.69 -2.35
C TRP A 190 -7.72 -11.07 -2.50
N GLY A 191 -8.13 -10.80 -3.75
CA GLY A 191 -9.44 -10.24 -4.00
C GLY A 191 -9.57 -9.53 -5.34
N ASN A 192 -10.67 -8.79 -5.47
CA ASN A 192 -10.94 -7.98 -6.65
C ASN A 192 -9.97 -6.79 -6.75
N PRO A 193 -9.31 -6.57 -7.90
CA PRO A 193 -8.37 -5.46 -8.13
C PRO A 193 -8.93 -4.07 -7.79
N MET A 194 -10.23 -3.91 -7.90
CA MET A 194 -10.87 -2.62 -7.63
C MET A 194 -10.70 -2.14 -6.19
N PHE A 195 -10.38 -3.01 -5.23
CA PHE A 195 -10.01 -2.58 -3.87
C PHE A 195 -8.69 -1.79 -3.85
N ASP A 196 -7.70 -2.20 -4.64
CA ASP A 196 -6.45 -1.46 -4.82
C ASP A 196 -6.68 -0.15 -5.58
N ILE A 197 -7.46 -0.22 -6.65
CA ILE A 197 -7.82 0.95 -7.48
C ILE A 197 -8.58 1.99 -6.65
N GLY A 198 -9.52 1.56 -5.81
CA GLY A 198 -10.25 2.45 -4.90
C GLY A 198 -9.34 3.13 -3.88
N HIS A 199 -8.33 2.41 -3.35
CA HIS A 199 -7.31 2.99 -2.47
C HIS A 199 -6.50 4.08 -3.18
N MET A 200 -6.07 3.82 -4.42
CA MET A 200 -5.36 4.80 -5.24
C MET A 200 -6.24 6.01 -5.57
N TYR A 201 -7.52 5.81 -5.90
CA TYR A 201 -8.49 6.89 -6.12
C TYR A 201 -8.59 7.81 -4.91
N LEU A 202 -8.69 7.26 -3.70
CA LEU A 202 -8.67 8.06 -2.49
C LEU A 202 -7.40 8.92 -2.41
N SER A 203 -6.25 8.33 -2.69
CA SER A 203 -4.96 9.00 -2.58
C SER A 203 -4.77 10.10 -3.62
N CYS A 204 -5.11 9.83 -4.88
CA CYS A 204 -4.84 10.72 -6.00
C CYS A 204 -5.95 11.74 -6.28
N ILE A 205 -7.19 11.49 -5.84
CA ILE A 205 -8.35 12.36 -6.10
C ILE A 205 -8.92 12.92 -4.80
N VAL A 206 -9.35 12.04 -3.88
CA VAL A 206 -10.13 12.49 -2.71
C VAL A 206 -9.26 13.25 -1.71
N TYR A 207 -8.02 12.80 -1.52
CA TYR A 207 -7.06 13.41 -0.59
C TYR A 207 -6.03 14.32 -1.26
N ALA A 208 -6.07 14.47 -2.59
CA ALA A 208 -5.06 15.19 -3.36
C ALA A 208 -4.83 16.64 -2.92
N SER A 209 -5.88 17.34 -2.45
CA SER A 209 -5.79 18.71 -1.94
C SER A 209 -5.15 18.83 -0.55
N GLN A 210 -4.95 17.72 0.17
CA GLN A 210 -4.42 17.75 1.52
C GLN A 210 -2.90 17.87 1.52
N LYS A 211 -2.38 18.88 2.20
CA LYS A 211 -0.93 19.14 2.32
C LYS A 211 -0.15 17.93 2.86
N GLN A 212 -0.73 17.20 3.80
CA GLN A 212 -0.09 16.00 4.35
C GLN A 212 0.14 14.94 3.27
N VAL A 213 -0.85 14.69 2.40
CA VAL A 213 -0.75 13.74 1.28
C VAL A 213 0.26 14.24 0.24
N GLN A 214 0.20 15.53 -0.11
CA GLN A 214 1.16 16.15 -1.03
C GLN A 214 2.60 16.03 -0.51
N ASN A 215 2.81 16.22 0.80
CA ASN A 215 4.14 16.08 1.41
C ASN A 215 4.64 14.62 1.41
N ILE A 216 3.75 13.65 1.67
CA ILE A 216 4.11 12.22 1.67
C ILE A 216 4.46 11.75 0.26
N PHE A 217 3.68 12.18 -0.74
CA PHE A 217 3.87 11.75 -2.13
C PHE A 217 4.80 12.67 -2.92
N HIS A 218 5.23 13.79 -2.34
CA HIS A 218 6.04 14.81 -3.01
C HIS A 218 5.40 15.34 -4.30
N MET A 219 4.07 15.34 -4.40
CA MET A 219 3.31 15.77 -5.57
C MET A 219 2.19 16.70 -5.13
N ASN A 220 1.94 17.76 -5.93
CA ASN A 220 0.79 18.63 -5.71
C ASN A 220 -0.51 18.01 -6.26
N GLU A 221 -1.64 18.64 -5.95
CA GLU A 221 -2.97 18.16 -6.37
C GLU A 221 -3.09 17.95 -7.89
N LYS A 222 -2.57 18.89 -8.70
CA LYS A 222 -2.64 18.79 -10.16
C LYS A 222 -1.85 17.59 -10.68
N GLN A 223 -0.68 17.34 -10.10
CA GLN A 223 0.16 16.19 -10.46
C GLN A 223 -0.49 14.86 -10.06
N LEU A 224 -1.10 14.78 -8.87
CA LEU A 224 -1.83 13.59 -8.42
C LEU A 224 -3.03 13.31 -9.32
N ASN A 225 -3.79 14.34 -9.68
CA ASN A 225 -4.93 14.21 -10.59
C ASN A 225 -4.49 13.78 -12.00
N LEU A 226 -3.39 14.35 -12.53
CA LEU A 226 -2.81 13.94 -13.81
C LEU A 226 -2.34 12.47 -13.77
N PHE A 227 -1.73 12.04 -12.67
CA PHE A 227 -1.32 10.65 -12.50
C PHE A 227 -2.54 9.71 -12.54
N TRP A 228 -3.62 10.06 -11.83
CA TRP A 228 -4.87 9.30 -11.87
C TRP A 228 -5.46 9.22 -13.27
N ASP A 229 -5.59 10.35 -13.96
CA ASP A 229 -6.18 10.44 -15.31
C ASP A 229 -5.42 9.54 -16.30
N ALA A 230 -4.09 9.61 -16.29
CA ALA A 230 -3.24 8.77 -17.12
C ALA A 230 -3.33 7.28 -16.76
N PHE A 231 -3.43 6.94 -15.45
CA PHE A 231 -3.65 5.58 -14.99
C PHE A 231 -5.02 5.04 -15.43
N ALA A 232 -6.10 5.81 -15.22
CA ALA A 232 -7.46 5.43 -15.58
C ALA A 232 -7.60 5.24 -17.10
N THR A 233 -6.99 6.13 -17.88
CA THR A 233 -6.91 6.01 -19.34
C THR A 233 -6.17 4.73 -19.75
N ALA A 234 -5.02 4.42 -19.13
CA ALA A 234 -4.24 3.21 -19.43
C ALA A 234 -4.96 1.92 -18.98
N TYR A 235 -5.75 2.00 -17.90
CA TYR A 235 -6.50 0.86 -17.40
C TYR A 235 -7.70 0.52 -18.27
N THR A 236 -8.50 1.54 -18.64
CA THR A 236 -9.75 1.40 -19.38
C THR A 236 -9.55 1.36 -20.89
N GLY A 237 -8.45 1.90 -21.39
CA GLY A 237 -8.21 2.17 -22.82
C GLY A 237 -9.02 3.35 -23.37
N LYS A 238 -9.68 4.16 -22.52
CA LYS A 238 -10.58 5.26 -22.89
C LYS A 238 -10.15 6.55 -22.21
N LYS A 239 -10.23 7.68 -22.94
CA LYS A 239 -10.01 9.02 -22.35
C LYS A 239 -11.19 9.45 -21.46
N ASP A 240 -12.41 9.11 -21.85
CA ASP A 240 -13.57 9.29 -20.98
C ASP A 240 -13.70 8.06 -20.07
N HIS A 241 -13.37 8.22 -18.80
CA HIS A 241 -13.38 7.20 -17.79
C HIS A 241 -14.31 7.52 -16.58
N ALA A 242 -15.32 8.39 -16.82
CA ALA A 242 -16.22 8.82 -15.74
C ALA A 242 -16.97 7.66 -15.03
N GLU A 243 -17.32 6.61 -15.76
CA GLU A 243 -17.92 5.42 -15.18
C GLU A 243 -16.93 4.66 -14.29
N PHE A 244 -15.69 4.52 -14.75
CA PHE A 244 -14.61 3.92 -13.97
C PHE A 244 -14.29 4.73 -12.71
N ASP A 245 -14.27 6.05 -12.79
CA ASP A 245 -14.08 6.94 -11.64
C ASP A 245 -15.18 6.73 -10.60
N ARG A 246 -16.42 6.58 -11.04
CA ARG A 246 -17.54 6.30 -10.15
C ARG A 246 -17.38 4.97 -9.45
N GLU A 247 -16.95 3.95 -10.18
CA GLU A 247 -16.69 2.63 -9.59
C GLU A 247 -15.50 2.68 -8.63
N ALA A 248 -14.40 3.32 -9.00
CA ALA A 248 -13.24 3.52 -8.14
C ALA A 248 -13.60 4.28 -6.85
N ALA A 249 -14.47 5.29 -6.93
CA ALA A 249 -14.98 6.00 -5.76
C ALA A 249 -15.77 5.11 -4.81
N ARG A 250 -16.59 4.18 -5.34
CA ARG A 250 -17.31 3.18 -4.52
C ARG A 250 -16.36 2.26 -3.77
N PHE A 251 -15.34 1.76 -4.46
CA PHE A 251 -14.29 0.95 -3.82
C PHE A 251 -13.42 1.78 -2.87
N GLY A 252 -13.21 3.07 -3.13
CA GLY A 252 -12.61 4.00 -2.19
C GLY A 252 -13.41 4.10 -0.88
N ALA A 253 -14.75 4.13 -0.95
CA ALA A 253 -15.59 4.06 0.23
C ALA A 253 -15.42 2.74 1.00
N ALA A 254 -15.30 1.60 0.28
CA ALA A 254 -15.02 0.31 0.89
C ALA A 254 -13.62 0.27 1.56
N ASP A 255 -12.61 0.93 0.97
CA ASP A 255 -11.26 1.03 1.58
C ASP A 255 -11.28 1.77 2.93
N LEU A 256 -12.18 2.74 3.14
CA LEU A 256 -12.36 3.36 4.46
C LEU A 256 -12.81 2.36 5.52
N ALA A 257 -13.61 1.36 5.17
CA ALA A 257 -13.98 0.27 6.07
C ALA A 257 -12.76 -0.64 6.37
N VAL A 258 -11.97 -0.96 5.35
CA VAL A 258 -10.71 -1.71 5.54
C VAL A 258 -9.74 -0.95 6.46
N ARG A 259 -9.61 0.36 6.30
CA ARG A 259 -8.80 1.19 7.20
C ARG A 259 -9.30 1.14 8.64
N ALA A 260 -10.61 1.13 8.86
CA ALA A 260 -11.19 0.99 10.19
C ALA A 260 -10.87 -0.36 10.85
N TYR A 261 -10.70 -1.43 10.06
CA TYR A 261 -10.26 -2.73 10.54
C TYR A 261 -8.81 -2.69 11.07
N TYR A 262 -7.90 -2.08 10.31
CA TYR A 262 -6.48 -2.02 10.68
C TYR A 262 -6.14 -0.90 11.67
N GLN A 263 -6.94 0.14 11.75
CA GLN A 263 -6.66 1.34 12.52
C GLN A 263 -7.77 1.59 13.54
N LYS A 264 -7.39 2.00 14.75
CA LYS A 264 -8.32 2.57 15.73
C LYS A 264 -8.31 4.10 15.61
N PRO A 265 -9.15 4.69 14.73
CA PRO A 265 -9.07 6.11 14.45
C PRO A 265 -9.44 6.94 15.67
N SER A 266 -8.71 8.03 15.91
CA SER A 266 -9.07 9.04 16.91
C SER A 266 -10.40 9.72 16.57
N ILE A 267 -10.99 10.44 17.50
CA ILE A 267 -12.27 11.16 17.30
C ILE A 267 -12.16 12.10 16.08
N LEU A 268 -11.07 12.84 15.93
CA LEU A 268 -10.84 13.75 14.81
C LEU A 268 -10.78 12.98 13.48
N HIS A 269 -10.08 11.85 13.44
CA HIS A 269 -10.03 10.99 12.25
C HIS A 269 -11.41 10.41 11.90
N LYS A 270 -12.24 10.05 12.89
CA LYS A 270 -13.60 9.57 12.66
C LYS A 270 -14.47 10.66 12.00
N VAL A 271 -14.38 11.90 12.49
CA VAL A 271 -15.11 13.04 11.88
C VAL A 271 -14.64 13.26 10.45
N PHE A 272 -13.33 13.27 10.23
CA PHE A 272 -12.75 13.43 8.91
C PHE A 272 -13.19 12.30 7.94
N PHE A 273 -13.10 11.04 8.34
CA PHE A 273 -13.55 9.91 7.51
C PHE A 273 -15.04 9.98 7.21
N ARG A 274 -15.86 10.48 8.16
CA ARG A 274 -17.29 10.69 7.91
C ARG A 274 -17.55 11.75 6.84
N ILE A 275 -16.77 12.84 6.83
CA ILE A 275 -16.85 13.87 5.77
C ILE A 275 -16.52 13.26 4.40
N ILE A 276 -15.45 12.48 4.33
CA ILE A 276 -15.06 11.79 3.10
C ILE A 276 -16.13 10.80 2.67
N MET A 277 -16.65 10.00 3.59
CA MET A 277 -17.74 9.05 3.30
C MET A 277 -18.98 9.74 2.75
N ASN A 278 -19.36 10.90 3.29
CA ASN A 278 -20.49 11.70 2.79
C ASN A 278 -20.30 12.19 1.35
N ARG A 279 -19.05 12.36 0.91
CA ARG A 279 -18.73 12.69 -0.49
C ARG A 279 -18.83 11.45 -1.38
N LEU A 280 -18.27 10.34 -0.93
CA LEU A 280 -18.20 9.10 -1.71
C LEU A 280 -19.55 8.41 -1.85
N ILE A 281 -20.43 8.50 -0.85
CA ILE A 281 -21.75 7.82 -0.88
C ILE A 281 -22.63 8.29 -2.05
N LYS A 282 -22.43 9.50 -2.54
CA LYS A 282 -23.16 10.03 -3.70
C LYS A 282 -22.93 9.20 -4.99
N HIS A 283 -21.83 8.48 -5.06
CA HIS A 283 -21.53 7.59 -6.18
C HIS A 283 -22.35 6.28 -6.15
N PHE A 284 -23.09 6.01 -5.05
CA PHE A 284 -24.03 4.88 -4.94
C PHE A 284 -25.45 5.28 -5.34
N GLU A 285 -25.74 6.56 -5.41
CA GLU A 285 -27.02 7.08 -5.92
C GLU A 285 -27.01 6.96 -7.45
N LYS A 286 -28.13 6.52 -8.04
CA LYS A 286 -28.25 6.29 -9.49
C LYS A 286 -28.36 7.59 -10.27
#